data_3950eb2aa9dfea41d4e0fc8a3348f333
#
_entry.id   3950eb2aa9dfea41d4e0fc8a3348f333
#
_cell.length_a   1.000
_cell.length_b   1.000
_cell.length_c   1.000
_cell.angle_alpha   90.00
_cell.angle_beta   90.00
_cell.angle_gamma   90.00
#
_symmetry.space_group_name_H-M   'P 1'
#
loop_
_entity.id
_entity.type
_entity.pdbx_description
1 polymer ?
#
loop_
_entity_poly.entity_id
_entity_poly.type
_entity_poly.pdbx_seq_one_letter_code
_entity_poly.pdbx_strand_id
1 'polypeptide(L)'
;MVEAVDVSNISGKYASGAIVAAKFKILNPKFDKNGYRRFKIRTKSGPDDVGMIREVIKRRLNHSEWKFPDLLIIDGGRGQLKAVNDELRIMNYVIPIIAIAKGPTRKGEKLFFSSDFDPKLKSTLLKNKRVIKLMRDEAHRFVISYHKILRIKGIIGK
;
A
#
# COMPACT_ATOMS: atom_id res chain seq x y z
N MET A 1 12.72 0.40 7.60
CA MET A 1 11.86 1.31 6.79
C MET A 1 10.50 0.63 6.60
N VAL A 2 9.41 1.38 6.68
CA VAL A 2 8.06 0.87 6.44
C VAL A 2 7.54 1.53 5.18
N GLU A 3 6.90 0.75 4.30
CA GLU A 3 6.17 1.28 3.15
C GLU A 3 4.67 1.03 3.31
N ALA A 4 3.86 2.02 2.94
CA ALA A 4 2.42 1.84 2.82
C ALA A 4 1.98 2.02 1.38
N VAL A 5 1.08 1.14 0.93
CA VAL A 5 0.63 1.03 -0.46
C VAL A 5 -0.87 1.23 -0.51
N ASP A 6 -1.30 2.05 -1.45
CA ASP A 6 -2.72 2.20 -1.78
C ASP A 6 -2.91 2.30 -3.30
N VAL A 7 -4.09 1.91 -3.76
CA VAL A 7 -4.51 1.98 -5.16
C VAL A 7 -5.83 2.72 -5.29
N SER A 8 -6.00 3.44 -6.39
CA SER A 8 -7.21 4.23 -6.65
C SER A 8 -7.69 4.03 -8.08
N ASN A 9 -8.95 3.66 -8.21
CA ASN A 9 -9.64 3.51 -9.48
C ASN A 9 -10.96 4.29 -9.46
N ILE A 10 -10.88 5.62 -9.41
CA ILE A 10 -12.08 6.47 -9.42
C ILE A 10 -12.56 6.59 -10.88
N SER A 11 -13.75 6.11 -11.16
CA SER A 11 -14.43 6.21 -12.47
C SER A 11 -13.83 5.38 -13.61
N GLY A 12 -13.13 4.27 -13.31
CA GLY A 12 -12.64 3.32 -14.32
C GLY A 12 -11.56 3.82 -15.28
N LYS A 13 -11.18 5.10 -15.18
CA LYS A 13 -10.11 5.74 -15.96
C LYS A 13 -9.02 6.27 -15.04
N TYR A 14 -7.78 6.24 -15.51
CA TYR A 14 -6.62 6.76 -14.78
C TYR A 14 -6.31 6.04 -13.46
N ALA A 15 -6.54 4.72 -13.42
CA ALA A 15 -6.18 3.89 -12.29
C ALA A 15 -4.71 4.14 -11.88
N SER A 16 -4.49 4.30 -10.60
CA SER A 16 -3.20 4.69 -10.04
C SER A 16 -2.88 3.92 -8.77
N GLY A 17 -1.60 3.74 -8.49
CA GLY A 17 -1.09 3.25 -7.24
C GLY A 17 -0.04 4.18 -6.67
N ALA A 18 0.16 4.12 -5.38
CA ALA A 18 1.17 4.90 -4.69
C ALA A 18 1.81 4.11 -3.56
N ILE A 19 3.08 4.41 -3.33
CA ILE A 19 3.83 3.94 -2.17
C ILE A 19 4.33 5.15 -1.43
N VAL A 20 4.16 5.16 -0.12
CA VAL A 20 4.77 6.10 0.80
C VAL A 20 5.72 5.36 1.72
N ALA A 21 6.82 6.00 2.09
CA ALA A 21 7.85 5.42 2.93
C ALA A 21 8.03 6.24 4.21
N ALA A 22 8.33 5.54 5.31
CA ALA A 22 8.67 6.17 6.57
C ALA A 22 9.75 5.39 7.33
N LYS A 23 10.56 6.10 8.08
CA LYS A 23 11.37 5.51 9.14
C LYS A 23 10.47 5.29 10.35
N PHE A 24 10.38 4.04 10.78
CA PHE A 24 9.48 3.67 11.85
C PHE A 24 10.08 3.99 13.21
N LYS A 25 9.53 5.00 13.88
CA LYS A 25 9.65 5.17 15.32
C LYS A 25 8.30 4.81 15.93
N ILE A 26 8.29 4.02 16.99
CA ILE A 26 7.10 3.38 17.58
C ILE A 26 5.94 4.35 17.86
N LEU A 27 6.22 5.62 18.07
CA LEU A 27 5.20 6.62 18.43
C LEU A 27 4.84 7.58 17.28
N ASN A 28 5.79 7.85 16.36
CA ASN A 28 5.55 8.76 15.22
C ASN A 28 6.36 8.30 14.01
N PRO A 29 5.71 7.95 12.89
CA PRO A 29 6.42 7.66 11.65
C PRO A 29 7.06 8.96 11.11
N LYS A 30 8.34 8.94 10.84
CA LYS A 30 9.00 10.01 10.11
C LYS A 30 8.94 9.69 8.62
N PHE A 31 8.04 10.36 7.93
CA PHE A 31 7.87 10.18 6.48
C PHE A 31 9.12 10.59 5.70
N ASP A 32 9.54 9.72 4.78
CA ASP A 32 10.65 9.96 3.87
C ASP A 32 10.12 10.15 2.44
N LYS A 33 10.01 11.40 2.03
CA LYS A 33 9.47 11.75 0.72
C LYS A 33 10.32 11.21 -0.44
N ASN A 34 11.61 10.97 -0.21
CA ASN A 34 12.50 10.39 -1.22
C ASN A 34 12.14 8.93 -1.55
N GLY A 35 11.44 8.24 -0.64
CA GLY A 35 10.91 6.89 -0.83
C GLY A 35 9.51 6.84 -1.45
N TYR A 36 8.88 7.99 -1.74
CA TYR A 36 7.54 8.01 -2.33
C TYR A 36 7.56 7.65 -3.81
N ARG A 37 6.63 6.78 -4.23
CA ARG A 37 6.52 6.32 -5.62
C ARG A 37 5.09 6.40 -6.11
N ARG A 38 4.93 6.71 -7.41
CA ARG A 38 3.65 6.80 -8.10
C ARG A 38 3.64 5.81 -9.26
N PHE A 39 2.54 5.10 -9.43
CA PHE A 39 2.35 4.11 -10.47
C PHE A 39 1.09 4.42 -11.25
N LYS A 40 1.22 4.72 -12.54
CA LYS A 40 0.09 4.62 -13.45
C LYS A 40 -0.16 3.14 -13.69
N ILE A 41 -1.35 2.66 -13.37
CA ILE A 41 -1.73 1.26 -13.58
C ILE A 41 -1.85 0.98 -15.08
N ARG A 42 -1.32 -0.14 -15.50
CA ARG A 42 -1.26 -0.58 -16.90
C ARG A 42 -2.15 -1.79 -17.17
N THR A 43 -2.43 -2.61 -16.15
CA THR A 43 -3.35 -3.73 -16.23
C THR A 43 -4.74 -3.25 -16.57
N LYS A 44 -5.40 -3.94 -17.52
CA LYS A 44 -6.69 -3.51 -18.05
C LYS A 44 -7.78 -3.54 -16.99
N SER A 45 -8.38 -2.43 -16.86
CA SER A 45 -9.72 -1.96 -16.54
C SER A 45 -10.72 -2.93 -15.89
N GLY A 46 -11.27 -2.43 -14.85
CA GLY A 46 -12.38 -2.87 -14.04
C GLY A 46 -12.08 -2.49 -12.60
N PRO A 47 -13.02 -2.60 -11.68
CA PRO A 47 -12.77 -2.44 -10.26
C PRO A 47 -12.00 -3.67 -9.73
N ASP A 48 -10.72 -3.78 -10.11
CA ASP A 48 -9.81 -4.86 -9.69
C ASP A 48 -8.68 -4.31 -8.82
N ASP A 49 -9.03 -3.93 -7.61
CA ASP A 49 -8.06 -3.45 -6.63
C ASP A 49 -6.99 -4.51 -6.30
N VAL A 50 -7.34 -5.79 -6.41
CA VAL A 50 -6.41 -6.91 -6.19
C VAL A 50 -5.35 -6.99 -7.30
N GLY A 51 -5.77 -6.89 -8.56
CA GLY A 51 -4.85 -6.86 -9.69
C GLY A 51 -3.98 -5.61 -9.70
N MET A 52 -4.57 -4.45 -9.34
CA MET A 52 -3.84 -3.18 -9.27
C MET A 52 -2.75 -3.20 -8.21
N ILE A 53 -3.04 -3.68 -6.99
CA ILE A 53 -2.04 -3.75 -5.93
C ILE A 53 -0.93 -4.76 -6.27
N ARG A 54 -1.28 -5.88 -6.90
CA ARG A 54 -0.31 -6.86 -7.41
C ARG A 54 0.65 -6.22 -8.41
N GLU A 55 0.14 -5.43 -9.37
CA GLU A 55 0.98 -4.71 -10.34
C GLU A 55 1.94 -3.74 -9.65
N VAL A 56 1.43 -2.97 -8.67
CA VAL A 56 2.27 -2.01 -7.92
C VAL A 56 3.40 -2.73 -7.19
N ILE A 57 3.10 -3.81 -6.47
CA ILE A 57 4.10 -4.58 -5.73
C ILE A 57 5.11 -5.22 -6.67
N LYS A 58 4.67 -5.88 -7.74
CA LYS A 58 5.57 -6.46 -8.73
C LYS A 58 6.54 -5.43 -9.30
N ARG A 59 6.04 -4.26 -9.68
CA ARG A 59 6.89 -3.19 -10.22
C ARG A 59 7.81 -2.61 -9.17
N ARG A 60 7.35 -2.50 -7.90
CA ARG A 60 8.18 -2.08 -6.78
C ARG A 60 9.35 -3.03 -6.55
N LEU A 61 9.11 -4.33 -6.57
CA LEU A 61 10.11 -5.36 -6.30
C LEU A 61 11.13 -5.50 -7.43
N ASN A 62 10.78 -5.13 -8.66
CA ASN A 62 11.72 -5.10 -9.79
C ASN A 62 12.76 -3.96 -9.71
N HIS A 63 12.60 -3.03 -8.77
CA HIS A 63 13.54 -1.95 -8.49
C HIS A 63 14.47 -2.34 -7.35
N SER A 64 15.49 -3.16 -7.64
CA SER A 64 16.46 -3.62 -6.65
C SER A 64 17.34 -2.49 -6.09
N GLU A 65 17.47 -1.38 -6.83
CA GLU A 65 18.17 -0.17 -6.41
C GLU A 65 17.42 0.61 -5.32
N TRP A 66 16.13 0.34 -5.10
CA TRP A 66 15.38 0.92 -4.00
C TRP A 66 15.51 0.03 -2.76
N LYS A 67 15.86 0.66 -1.63
CA LYS A 67 15.94 -0.08 -0.36
C LYS A 67 14.62 -0.80 -0.09
N PHE A 68 14.68 -2.11 0.15
CA PHE A 68 13.50 -2.91 0.49
C PHE A 68 12.94 -2.52 1.87
N PRO A 69 11.61 -2.54 2.04
CA PRO A 69 10.98 -2.28 3.32
C PRO A 69 11.12 -3.47 4.27
N ASP A 70 11.17 -3.17 5.56
CA ASP A 70 11.11 -4.16 6.63
C ASP A 70 9.66 -4.55 6.98
N LEU A 71 8.69 -3.78 6.49
CA LEU A 71 7.25 -3.97 6.70
C LEU A 71 6.47 -3.29 5.58
N LEU A 72 5.45 -3.99 5.06
CA LEU A 72 4.45 -3.44 4.15
C LEU A 72 3.11 -3.24 4.87
N ILE A 73 2.50 -2.09 4.64
CA ILE A 73 1.13 -1.78 5.06
C ILE A 73 0.30 -1.58 3.78
N ILE A 74 -0.84 -2.24 3.66
CA ILE A 74 -1.70 -2.11 2.48
C ILE A 74 -3.11 -1.67 2.89
N ASP A 75 -3.69 -0.73 2.16
CA ASP A 75 -5.11 -0.40 2.28
C ASP A 75 -5.90 -1.48 1.51
N GLY A 76 -6.60 -2.33 2.26
CA GLY A 76 -7.35 -3.43 1.68
C GLY A 76 -7.61 -4.57 2.66
N GLY A 77 -8.32 -5.57 2.18
CA GLY A 77 -8.70 -6.74 2.96
C GLY A 77 -7.82 -7.97 2.72
N ARG A 78 -8.36 -9.12 3.07
CA ARG A 78 -7.68 -10.42 2.93
C ARG A 78 -7.30 -10.76 1.48
N GLY A 79 -8.11 -10.32 0.50
CA GLY A 79 -7.82 -10.56 -0.91
C GLY A 79 -6.56 -9.85 -1.38
N GLN A 80 -6.41 -8.57 -1.03
CA GLN A 80 -5.21 -7.80 -1.33
C GLN A 80 -3.99 -8.33 -0.55
N LEU A 81 -4.15 -8.68 0.74
CA LEU A 81 -3.09 -9.31 1.53
C LEU A 81 -2.57 -10.58 0.86
N LYS A 82 -3.49 -11.46 0.43
CA LYS A 82 -3.12 -12.71 -0.26
C LYS A 82 -2.38 -12.41 -1.56
N ALA A 83 -2.88 -11.50 -2.37
CA ALA A 83 -2.27 -11.14 -3.66
C ALA A 83 -0.85 -10.60 -3.50
N VAL A 84 -0.61 -9.73 -2.50
CA VAL A 84 0.72 -9.19 -2.20
C VAL A 84 1.65 -10.29 -1.70
N ASN A 85 1.17 -11.15 -0.80
CA ASN A 85 1.96 -12.25 -0.26
C ASN A 85 2.34 -13.27 -1.34
N ASP A 86 1.43 -13.58 -2.26
CA ASP A 86 1.70 -14.47 -3.39
C ASP A 86 2.76 -13.85 -4.33
N GLU A 87 2.69 -12.55 -4.60
CA GLU A 87 3.68 -11.86 -5.44
C GLU A 87 5.08 -11.81 -4.79
N LEU A 88 5.15 -11.56 -3.49
CA LEU A 88 6.40 -11.64 -2.73
C LEU A 88 7.03 -13.03 -2.84
N ARG A 89 6.23 -14.10 -2.68
CA ARG A 89 6.70 -15.49 -2.79
C ARG A 89 7.21 -15.83 -4.19
N ILE A 90 6.49 -15.42 -5.23
CA ILE A 90 6.91 -15.62 -6.63
C ILE A 90 8.28 -14.99 -6.87
N MET A 91 8.54 -13.84 -6.27
CA MET A 91 9.79 -13.12 -6.40
C MET A 91 10.84 -13.47 -5.33
N ASN A 92 10.60 -14.51 -4.51
CA ASN A 92 11.47 -15.00 -3.43
C ASN A 92 11.79 -13.95 -2.35
N TYR A 93 10.82 -13.08 -2.04
CA TYR A 93 10.92 -12.13 -0.93
C TYR A 93 10.06 -12.56 0.25
N VAL A 94 10.58 -12.31 1.46
CA VAL A 94 9.84 -12.47 2.72
C VAL A 94 9.80 -11.10 3.40
N ILE A 95 8.65 -10.45 3.33
CA ILE A 95 8.41 -9.14 3.94
C ILE A 95 7.08 -9.24 4.72
N PRO A 96 7.05 -8.94 6.02
CA PRO A 96 5.81 -8.96 6.79
C PRO A 96 4.81 -7.93 6.25
N ILE A 97 3.53 -8.30 6.22
CA ILE A 97 2.46 -7.48 5.65
C ILE A 97 1.36 -7.26 6.68
N ILE A 98 0.86 -6.02 6.75
CA ILE A 98 -0.37 -5.65 7.43
C ILE A 98 -1.36 -5.13 6.40
N ALA A 99 -2.53 -5.74 6.33
CA ALA A 99 -3.65 -5.20 5.56
C ALA A 99 -4.67 -4.53 6.50
N ILE A 100 -5.17 -3.37 6.08
CA ILE A 100 -6.17 -2.60 6.82
C ILE A 100 -7.44 -2.56 5.97
N ALA A 101 -8.50 -3.20 6.44
CA ALA A 101 -9.80 -3.13 5.79
C ALA A 101 -10.76 -2.28 6.61
N LYS A 102 -11.69 -1.62 5.93
CA LYS A 102 -12.84 -1.00 6.56
C LYS A 102 -13.69 -2.10 7.22
N GLY A 103 -14.05 -1.91 8.48
CA GLY A 103 -14.96 -2.83 9.17
C GLY A 103 -16.37 -2.80 8.56
N PRO A 104 -17.21 -3.81 8.85
CA PRO A 104 -18.58 -3.89 8.35
C PRO A 104 -19.50 -2.80 8.92
N THR A 105 -19.10 -2.19 10.01
CA THR A 105 -19.78 -1.03 10.60
C THR A 105 -18.86 0.19 10.51
N ARG A 106 -19.42 1.39 10.40
CA ARG A 106 -18.65 2.66 10.36
C ARG A 106 -17.68 2.88 11.53
N LYS A 107 -17.66 1.98 12.50
CA LYS A 107 -16.93 2.10 13.78
C LYS A 107 -15.67 1.25 13.91
N GLY A 108 -15.14 0.66 12.86
CA GLY A 108 -13.95 -0.15 13.05
C GLY A 108 -13.14 -0.47 11.81
N GLU A 109 -11.84 -0.54 11.99
CA GLU A 109 -10.89 -1.05 11.00
C GLU A 109 -10.48 -2.46 11.41
N LYS A 110 -10.39 -3.39 10.46
CA LYS A 110 -9.87 -4.73 10.70
C LYS A 110 -8.44 -4.81 10.19
N LEU A 111 -7.55 -5.31 11.04
CA LEU A 111 -6.17 -5.57 10.69
C LEU A 111 -5.99 -7.06 10.39
N PHE A 112 -5.35 -7.35 9.27
CA PHE A 112 -4.94 -8.69 8.89
C PHE A 112 -3.42 -8.72 8.76
N PHE A 113 -2.80 -9.80 9.21
CA PHE A 113 -1.35 -9.98 9.22
C PHE A 113 -0.98 -11.18 8.35
N SER A 114 0.16 -11.13 7.68
CA SER A 114 0.71 -12.30 6.99
C SER A 114 1.02 -13.42 7.99
N SER A 115 1.05 -14.66 7.52
CA SER A 115 1.20 -15.87 8.37
C SER A 115 2.53 -15.92 9.14
N ASP A 116 3.55 -15.36 8.56
CA ASP A 116 4.94 -15.31 9.02
C ASP A 116 5.26 -14.06 9.84
N PHE A 117 4.24 -13.34 10.29
CA PHE A 117 4.40 -12.10 11.04
C PHE A 117 4.92 -12.36 12.47
N ASP A 118 6.00 -11.70 12.85
CA ASP A 118 6.60 -11.83 14.19
C ASP A 118 5.60 -11.48 15.31
N PRO A 119 5.38 -12.37 16.30
CA PRO A 119 4.38 -12.14 17.35
C PRO A 119 4.67 -10.93 18.25
N LYS A 120 5.94 -10.62 18.52
CA LYS A 120 6.32 -9.47 19.37
C LYS A 120 6.06 -8.16 18.61
N LEU A 121 6.46 -8.12 17.33
CA LEU A 121 6.18 -6.99 16.46
C LEU A 121 4.67 -6.78 16.32
N LYS A 122 3.90 -7.85 16.10
CA LYS A 122 2.43 -7.80 16.04
C LYS A 122 1.83 -7.21 17.32
N SER A 123 2.25 -7.68 18.49
CA SER A 123 1.77 -7.16 19.78
C SER A 123 2.08 -5.67 19.93
N THR A 124 3.30 -5.25 19.58
CA THR A 124 3.73 -3.85 19.64
C THR A 124 2.89 -2.96 18.72
N LEU A 125 2.65 -3.41 17.50
CA LEU A 125 1.85 -2.67 16.52
C LEU A 125 0.37 -2.60 16.89
N LEU A 126 -0.19 -3.66 17.49
CA LEU A 126 -1.56 -3.66 17.98
C LEU A 126 -1.78 -2.67 19.14
N LYS A 127 -0.75 -2.44 19.97
CA LYS A 127 -0.76 -1.39 21.00
C LYS A 127 -0.66 0.02 20.40
N ASN A 128 -0.11 0.15 19.21
CA ASN A 128 0.18 1.42 18.54
C ASN A 128 -0.54 1.55 17.18
N LYS A 129 -1.79 1.13 17.09
CA LYS A 129 -2.60 1.13 15.84
C LYS A 129 -2.64 2.48 15.14
N ARG A 130 -2.51 3.59 15.90
CA ARG A 130 -2.45 4.94 15.34
C ARG A 130 -1.37 5.10 14.28
N VAL A 131 -0.20 4.47 14.47
CA VAL A 131 0.92 4.57 13.52
C VAL A 131 0.59 3.88 12.21
N ILE A 132 -0.03 2.69 12.28
CA ILE A 132 -0.47 1.95 11.09
C ILE A 132 -1.48 2.79 10.31
N LYS A 133 -2.43 3.40 11.02
CA LYS A 133 -3.44 4.30 10.44
C LYS A 133 -2.81 5.51 9.76
N LEU A 134 -1.85 6.17 10.40
CA LEU A 134 -1.16 7.32 9.83
C LEU A 134 -0.45 6.97 8.51
N MET A 135 0.19 5.81 8.44
CA MET A 135 0.84 5.31 7.22
C MET A 135 -0.17 5.08 6.10
N ARG A 136 -1.30 4.41 6.42
CA ARG A 136 -2.39 4.20 5.45
C ARG A 136 -2.97 5.53 4.96
N ASP A 137 -3.29 6.44 5.86
CA ASP A 137 -3.92 7.71 5.52
C ASP A 137 -3.01 8.56 4.63
N GLU A 138 -1.70 8.53 4.84
CA GLU A 138 -0.74 9.21 3.97
C GLU A 138 -0.65 8.54 2.57
N ALA A 139 -0.65 7.19 2.51
CA ALA A 139 -0.69 6.49 1.23
C ALA A 139 -1.96 6.86 0.45
N HIS A 140 -3.11 6.85 1.12
CA HIS A 140 -4.39 7.25 0.54
C HIS A 140 -4.38 8.69 0.04
N ARG A 141 -3.91 9.64 0.84
CA ARG A 141 -3.76 11.04 0.44
C ARG A 141 -2.88 11.17 -0.80
N PHE A 142 -1.78 10.42 -0.84
CA PHE A 142 -0.80 10.53 -1.93
C PHE A 142 -1.32 9.90 -3.23
N VAL A 143 -1.99 8.75 -3.18
CA VAL A 143 -2.60 8.14 -4.38
C VAL A 143 -3.71 9.01 -4.97
N ILE A 144 -4.56 9.60 -4.13
CA ILE A 144 -5.62 10.52 -4.57
C ILE A 144 -5.03 11.77 -5.24
N SER A 145 -3.94 12.32 -4.68
CA SER A 145 -3.26 13.46 -5.30
C SER A 145 -2.74 13.13 -6.69
N TYR A 146 -2.19 11.94 -6.88
CA TYR A 146 -1.69 11.48 -8.17
C TYR A 146 -2.82 11.20 -9.17
N HIS A 147 -3.90 10.59 -8.71
CA HIS A 147 -5.08 10.37 -9.53
C HIS A 147 -5.62 11.69 -10.12
N LYS A 148 -5.68 12.76 -9.31
CA LYS A 148 -6.07 14.10 -9.77
C LYS A 148 -5.15 14.63 -10.88
N ILE A 149 -3.84 14.45 -10.73
CA ILE A 149 -2.87 14.86 -11.76
C ILE A 149 -3.09 14.10 -13.07
N LEU A 150 -3.32 12.79 -13.01
CA LEU A 150 -3.59 11.98 -14.20
C LEU A 150 -4.85 12.40 -14.92
N ARG A 151 -5.91 12.75 -14.16
CA ARG A 151 -7.16 13.28 -14.73
C ARG A 151 -6.93 14.60 -15.47
N ILE A 152 -6.25 15.55 -14.84
CA ILE A 152 -5.94 16.84 -15.45
C ILE A 152 -5.16 16.66 -16.75
N LYS A 153 -4.10 15.84 -16.72
CA LYS A 153 -3.30 15.53 -17.92
C LYS A 153 -4.13 14.87 -19.03
N GLY A 154 -5.07 14.00 -18.68
CA GLY A 154 -5.94 13.34 -19.65
C GLY A 154 -7.03 14.28 -20.23
N ILE A 155 -7.33 15.39 -19.59
CA ILE A 155 -8.24 16.43 -20.09
C ILE A 155 -7.48 17.39 -21.01
N ILE A 156 -6.26 17.79 -20.65
CA ILE A 156 -5.44 18.76 -21.40
C ILE A 156 -4.80 18.10 -22.65
N GLY A 157 -4.59 16.78 -22.63
CA GLY A 157 -3.99 16.03 -23.75
C GLY A 157 -5.00 15.57 -24.81
N LYS A 158 -6.22 16.11 -24.79
CA LYS A 158 -7.22 15.96 -25.84
C LYS A 158 -7.37 17.28 -26.59
#